data_11bec5050f212dd818254b658ff593da
#
_entry.id   11bec5050f212dd818254b658ff593da
#
_cell.length_a   1.000
_cell.length_b   1.000
_cell.length_c   1.000
_cell.angle_alpha   90.00
_cell.angle_beta   90.00
_cell.angle_gamma   90.00
#
_symmetry.space_group_name_H-M   'P 1'
#
loop_
_entity.id
_entity.type
_entity.pdbx_description
1 polymer ?
#
loop_
_entity_poly.entity_id
_entity_poly.type
_entity_poly.pdbx_seq_one_letter_code
_entity_poly.pdbx_strand_id
1 'polypeptide(L)' 'MRLDFDRRTKEEIARRCGFDVHVRLGQVFDLLWRGYSIVQISMTLGMSPATVSRSIREIKKRMSASIY' A
#
# COMPACT_ATOMS: atom_id res chain seq x y z
N MET A 1 9.22 -4.49 0.66
CA MET A 1 8.64 -4.23 -0.67
C MET A 1 8.95 -2.80 -1.08
N ARG A 2 9.41 -2.62 -2.30
CA ARG A 2 9.71 -1.29 -2.82
C ARG A 2 8.93 -1.06 -4.10
N LEU A 3 8.28 0.11 -4.21
CA LEU A 3 7.42 0.45 -5.34
C LEU A 3 8.09 1.54 -6.17
N ASP A 4 8.65 1.15 -7.32
CA ASP A 4 9.41 2.06 -8.18
C ASP A 4 8.58 2.49 -9.40
N PHE A 5 7.59 3.33 -9.16
CA PHE A 5 6.80 3.91 -10.25
C PHE A 5 6.44 5.36 -9.89
N ASP A 6 6.07 6.14 -10.90
CA ASP A 6 5.78 7.55 -10.71
C ASP A 6 4.40 7.78 -10.06
N ARG A 7 4.12 9.05 -9.74
CA ARG A 7 2.88 9.42 -9.06
C ARG A 7 1.65 9.09 -9.89
N ARG A 8 1.70 9.28 -11.20
CA ARG A 8 0.57 9.00 -12.09
C ARG A 8 0.24 7.51 -12.06
N THR A 9 1.25 6.67 -12.18
CA THR A 9 1.08 5.22 -12.13
C THR A 9 0.57 4.79 -10.75
N LYS A 10 1.10 5.40 -9.69
CA LYS A 10 0.64 5.13 -8.33
C LYS A 10 -0.86 5.42 -8.18
N GLU A 11 -1.30 6.57 -8.66
CA GLU A 11 -2.71 6.97 -8.55
C GLU A 11 -3.62 6.06 -9.36
N GLU A 12 -3.18 5.63 -10.54
CA GLU A 12 -3.95 4.72 -11.36
C GLU A 12 -4.07 3.33 -10.71
N ILE A 13 -2.98 2.82 -10.15
CA ILE A 13 -3.01 1.56 -9.42
C ILE A 13 -3.94 1.65 -8.21
N ALA A 14 -3.86 2.75 -7.46
CA ALA A 14 -4.73 2.97 -6.30
C ALA A 14 -6.20 2.94 -6.69
N ARG A 15 -6.54 3.55 -7.81
CA ARG A 15 -7.92 3.56 -8.31
C ARG A 15 -8.38 2.17 -8.75
N ARG A 16 -7.53 1.46 -9.51
CA ARG A 16 -7.85 0.11 -10.00
C ARG A 16 -7.98 -0.91 -8.89
N CYS A 17 -7.17 -0.77 -7.85
CA CYS A 17 -7.15 -1.69 -6.71
C CYS A 17 -8.14 -1.30 -5.60
N GLY A 18 -8.82 -0.17 -5.74
CA GLY A 18 -9.77 0.30 -4.74
C GLY A 18 -9.13 0.90 -3.49
N PHE A 19 -7.87 1.31 -3.56
CA PHE A 19 -7.17 1.91 -2.42
C PHE A 19 -7.66 3.32 -2.11
N ASP A 20 -8.30 3.97 -3.06
CA ASP A 20 -8.93 5.26 -2.86
C ASP A 20 -10.19 5.17 -1.99
N VAL A 21 -10.84 4.01 -2.00
CA VAL A 21 -12.03 3.73 -1.19
C VAL A 21 -11.65 3.07 0.13
N HIS A 22 -10.69 2.14 0.12
CA HIS A 22 -10.23 1.44 1.30
C HIS A 22 -9.13 2.25 1.99
N VAL A 23 -9.50 3.12 2.91
CA VAL A 23 -8.61 4.12 3.52
C VAL A 23 -7.33 3.50 4.10
N ARG A 24 -7.46 2.41 4.87
CA ARG A 24 -6.29 1.78 5.50
C ARG A 24 -5.29 1.26 4.48
N LEU A 25 -5.78 0.54 3.47
CA LEU A 25 -4.90 0.02 2.41
C LEU A 25 -4.26 1.16 1.63
N GLY A 26 -5.01 2.22 1.37
CA GLY A 26 -4.50 3.40 0.69
C GLY A 26 -3.38 4.08 1.45
N GLN A 27 -3.52 4.22 2.76
CA GLN A 27 -2.48 4.81 3.60
C GLN A 27 -1.21 3.97 3.60
N VAL A 28 -1.34 2.65 3.77
CA VAL A 28 -0.20 1.74 3.75
C VAL A 28 0.47 1.76 2.37
N PHE A 29 -0.32 1.72 1.31
CA PHE A 29 0.19 1.78 -0.07
C PHE A 29 0.98 3.06 -0.31
N ASP A 30 0.47 4.21 0.10
CA ASP A 30 1.13 5.50 -0.06
C ASP A 30 2.49 5.52 0.65
N LEU A 31 2.55 5.05 1.89
CA LEU A 31 3.78 5.03 2.66
C LEU A 31 4.79 4.03 2.10
N LEU A 32 4.32 2.87 1.61
CA LEU A 32 5.19 1.93 0.91
C LEU A 32 5.81 2.57 -0.33
N TRP A 33 5.01 3.29 -1.09
CA TRP A 33 5.48 3.98 -2.29
C TRP A 33 6.54 5.03 -1.94
N ARG A 34 6.41 5.68 -0.79
CA ARG A 34 7.38 6.67 -0.29
C ARG A 34 8.65 6.01 0.25
N GLY A 35 8.69 4.69 0.37
CA GLY A 35 9.86 3.96 0.84
C GLY A 35 9.89 3.68 2.34
N TYR A 36 8.77 3.82 3.02
CA TYR A 36 8.68 3.54 4.47
C TYR A 36 8.80 2.05 4.73
N SER A 37 9.49 1.69 5.81
CA SER A 37 9.58 0.31 6.29
C SER A 37 8.29 -0.06 7.05
N ILE A 38 8.12 -1.38 7.32
CA ILE A 38 7.00 -1.87 8.12
C ILE A 38 6.96 -1.18 9.48
N VAL A 39 8.11 -1.03 10.13
CA VAL A 39 8.20 -0.38 11.44
C VAL A 39 7.77 1.09 11.33
N GLN A 40 8.27 1.80 10.33
CA GLN A 40 7.92 3.20 10.13
C GLN A 40 6.43 3.39 9.85
N ILE A 41 5.84 2.52 9.03
CA ILE A 41 4.40 2.56 8.74
C ILE A 41 3.59 2.28 10.01
N SER A 42 4.00 1.27 10.76
CA SER A 42 3.38 0.91 12.03
C SER A 42 3.33 2.10 12.98
N MET A 43 4.45 2.80 13.14
CA MET A 43 4.54 3.96 14.02
C MET A 43 3.72 5.14 13.49
N THR A 44 3.77 5.37 12.19
CA THR A 44 3.09 6.50 11.55
C THR A 44 1.57 6.36 11.65
N LEU A 45 1.06 5.16 11.43
CA LEU A 45 -0.39 4.92 11.38
C LEU A 45 -0.96 4.39 12.69
N GLY A 46 -0.12 4.15 13.70
CA GLY A 46 -0.58 3.62 14.98
C GLY A 46 -1.13 2.20 14.87
N MET A 47 -0.57 1.39 13.98
CA MET A 47 -0.96 0.01 13.76
C MET A 47 0.13 -0.94 14.22
N SER A 48 -0.23 -2.18 14.58
CA SER A 48 0.78 -3.18 14.89
C SER A 48 1.52 -3.62 13.62
N PRO A 49 2.80 -4.04 13.74
CA PRO A 49 3.54 -4.54 12.58
C PRO A 49 2.84 -5.72 11.89
N ALA A 50 2.16 -6.57 12.66
CA ALA A 50 1.41 -7.70 12.09
C ALA A 50 0.27 -7.21 11.21
N THR A 51 -0.44 -6.15 11.61
CA THR A 51 -1.50 -5.55 10.83
C THR A 51 -0.95 -4.92 9.55
N VAL A 52 0.20 -4.23 9.65
CA VAL A 52 0.87 -3.66 8.47
C VAL A 52 1.25 -4.76 7.49
N SER A 53 1.83 -5.86 7.98
CA SER A 53 2.21 -7.00 7.14
C SER A 53 1.02 -7.59 6.40
N ARG A 54 -0.11 -7.73 7.09
CA ARG A 54 -1.34 -8.24 6.46
C ARG A 54 -1.86 -7.26 5.40
N SER A 55 -1.80 -5.98 5.68
CA SER A 55 -2.19 -4.94 4.71
C SER A 55 -1.33 -4.99 3.46
N ILE A 56 -0.02 -5.15 3.62
CA ILE A 56 0.92 -5.27 2.50
C ILE A 56 0.61 -6.51 1.67
N ARG A 57 0.30 -7.63 2.31
CA ARG A 57 -0.07 -8.86 1.61
C ARG A 57 -1.34 -8.66 0.77
N GLU A 58 -2.33 -8.00 1.33
CA GLU A 58 -3.56 -7.68 0.61
C GLU A 58 -3.31 -6.72 -0.57
N ILE A 59 -2.44 -5.73 -0.36
CA ILE A 59 -2.04 -4.81 -1.44
C ILE A 59 -1.41 -5.59 -2.59
N LYS A 60 -0.45 -6.47 -2.30
CA LYS A 60 0.20 -7.30 -3.31
C LYS A 60 -0.81 -8.15 -4.07
N LYS A 61 -1.75 -8.75 -3.36
CA LYS A 61 -2.78 -9.59 -3.95
C LYS A 61 -3.66 -8.80 -4.91
N ARG A 62 -4.11 -7.61 -4.49
CA ARG A 62 -4.95 -6.75 -5.33
C ARG A 62 -4.19 -6.23 -6.55
N MET A 63 -2.93 -5.86 -6.39
CA MET A 63 -2.11 -5.41 -7.51
C MET A 63 -1.93 -6.51 -8.54
N SER A 64 -1.64 -7.72 -8.12
CA SER A 64 -1.49 -8.86 -9.01
C SER A 64 -2.79 -9.15 -9.78
N ALA A 65 -3.92 -9.13 -9.08
CA ALA A 65 -5.21 -9.38 -9.70
C ALA A 65 -5.62 -8.26 -10.67
N SER A 66 -5.19 -7.03 -10.41
CA SER A 66 -5.55 -5.88 -11.22
C SER A 66 -4.69 -5.72 -12.48
N ILE A 67 -3.42 -6.15 -12.42
CA ILE A 67 -2.46 -5.98 -13.51
C ILE A 67 -2.54 -7.14 -14.50
N TYR A 68 -2.88 -8.31 -14.03
CA TYR A 68 -3.02 -9.51 -14.86
C TYR A 68 -4.51 -9.81 -15.03
#